data_5fb1e4d42b9d037f92cd8b1381ce3926
#
_entry.id   5fb1e4d42b9d037f92cd8b1381ce3926
#
_cell.length_a   1.000
_cell.length_b   1.000
_cell.length_c   1.000
_cell.angle_alpha   90.00
_cell.angle_beta   90.00
_cell.angle_gamma   90.00
#
_symmetry.space_group_name_H-M   'P 1'
#
loop_
_entity.id
_entity.type
_entity.pdbx_description
1 polymer ?
#
loop_
_entity_poly.entity_id
_entity_poly.type
_entity_poly.pdbx_seq_one_letter_code
_entity_poly.pdbx_strand_id
1 'polypeptide(L)'
;MRHRLFILWAAIRWVVLMFMVAPVMEAPLVAHLTQPVKPIKTWVGNASWYGPGFNGRKTANGEIFDSEALTAAHPHLPFGSLVRVVNTRTGKFELVRINDRGPYQEGREIDVSYRVARKLGLIHAGVSQVRLELMELPQKR
;
A
#
# COMPACT_ATOMS: atom_id res chain seq x y z
N MET A 1 44.84 -31.36 77.94
CA MET A 1 43.46 -30.92 78.37
C MET A 1 42.68 -30.59 77.09
N ARG A 2 41.54 -31.16 76.94
CA ARG A 2 40.76 -31.33 75.74
C ARG A 2 39.82 -30.14 75.56
N HIS A 3 39.80 -29.49 74.41
CA HIS A 3 38.73 -28.62 73.98
C HIS A 3 38.24 -29.02 72.62
N ARG A 4 37.00 -29.46 72.58
CA ARG A 4 36.28 -29.84 71.37
C ARG A 4 35.71 -28.57 70.70
N LEU A 5 36.09 -28.32 69.45
CA LEU A 5 35.42 -27.35 68.61
C LEU A 5 34.21 -27.97 67.95
N PHE A 6 33.06 -27.45 68.22
CA PHE A 6 31.84 -27.73 67.47
C PHE A 6 31.82 -26.84 66.22
N ILE A 7 31.86 -27.45 65.07
CA ILE A 7 31.66 -26.76 63.80
C ILE A 7 30.19 -26.81 63.44
N LEU A 8 29.52 -25.65 63.51
CA LEU A 8 28.16 -25.48 63.04
C LEU A 8 28.15 -25.38 61.54
N TRP A 9 27.57 -26.37 60.86
CA TRP A 9 27.26 -26.31 59.43
C TRP A 9 26.00 -25.48 59.25
N ALA A 10 26.17 -24.22 58.78
CA ALA A 10 25.06 -23.41 58.31
C ALA A 10 24.80 -23.78 56.84
N ALA A 11 23.74 -24.54 56.60
CA ALA A 11 23.26 -24.87 55.28
C ALA A 11 22.62 -23.64 54.66
N ILE A 12 23.33 -22.99 53.75
CA ILE A 12 22.79 -21.90 52.91
C ILE A 12 21.93 -22.58 51.83
N ARG A 13 20.63 -22.55 52.02
CA ARG A 13 19.66 -22.93 50.98
C ARG A 13 19.59 -21.86 49.94
N TRP A 14 20.18 -22.11 48.78
CA TRP A 14 19.97 -21.33 47.58
C TRP A 14 18.54 -21.55 47.07
N VAL A 15 17.66 -20.58 47.34
CA VAL A 15 16.35 -20.51 46.67
C VAL A 15 16.62 -19.97 45.28
N VAL A 16 16.73 -20.86 44.31
CA VAL A 16 16.70 -20.50 42.90
C VAL A 16 15.27 -20.09 42.57
N LEU A 17 15.03 -18.79 42.54
CA LEU A 17 13.77 -18.24 42.04
C LEU A 17 13.78 -18.39 40.52
N MET A 18 13.21 -19.50 40.05
CA MET A 18 13.01 -19.74 38.64
C MET A 18 11.93 -18.79 38.14
N PHE A 19 12.35 -17.61 37.59
CA PHE A 19 11.48 -16.76 36.83
C PHE A 19 11.06 -17.55 35.59
N MET A 20 9.89 -18.16 35.64
CA MET A 20 9.18 -18.62 34.45
C MET A 20 8.81 -17.36 33.65
N VAL A 21 9.70 -17.00 32.72
CA VAL A 21 9.33 -16.09 31.65
C VAL A 21 8.35 -16.86 30.79
N ALA A 22 7.06 -16.65 31.02
CA ALA A 22 6.04 -17.14 30.11
C ALA A 22 6.36 -16.58 28.72
N PRO A 23 6.37 -17.41 27.66
CA PRO A 23 6.51 -16.88 26.32
C PRO A 23 5.35 -15.90 26.13
N VAL A 24 5.69 -14.64 25.91
CA VAL A 24 4.71 -13.65 25.43
C VAL A 24 4.27 -14.20 24.08
N MET A 25 3.10 -14.83 24.07
CA MET A 25 2.43 -15.17 22.81
C MET A 25 2.14 -13.83 22.12
N GLU A 26 3.05 -13.43 21.24
CA GLU A 26 2.80 -12.31 20.32
C GLU A 26 1.50 -12.65 19.59
N ALA A 27 0.51 -11.82 19.89
CA ALA A 27 -0.84 -12.05 19.43
C ALA A 27 -0.88 -12.15 17.90
N PRO A 28 -1.71 -13.03 17.32
CA PRO A 28 -1.86 -13.20 15.87
C PRO A 28 -2.29 -11.91 15.14
N LEU A 29 -2.60 -10.85 15.88
CA LEU A 29 -2.96 -9.53 15.37
C LEU A 29 -1.85 -8.89 14.51
N VAL A 30 -0.57 -9.06 14.88
CA VAL A 30 0.56 -8.48 14.13
C VAL A 30 0.75 -9.21 12.79
N ALA A 31 0.54 -10.51 12.76
CA ALA A 31 0.61 -11.30 11.53
C ALA A 31 -0.51 -10.93 10.53
N HIS A 32 -1.65 -10.46 11.02
CA HIS A 32 -2.76 -10.02 10.17
C HIS A 32 -2.47 -8.68 9.49
N LEU A 33 -1.70 -7.80 10.14
CA LEU A 33 -1.31 -6.48 9.59
C LEU A 33 -0.20 -6.56 8.54
N THR A 34 0.48 -7.69 8.42
CA THR A 34 1.59 -7.90 7.47
C THR A 34 1.17 -8.63 6.18
N GLN A 35 -0.08 -9.08 6.08
CA GLN A 35 -0.55 -9.72 4.85
C GLN A 35 -0.66 -8.69 3.72
N PRO A 36 -0.06 -8.95 2.55
CA PRO A 36 -0.21 -8.06 1.41
C PRO A 36 -1.69 -7.98 1.02
N VAL A 37 -2.22 -6.77 0.94
CA VAL A 37 -3.60 -6.55 0.51
C VAL A 37 -3.77 -7.09 -0.91
N LYS A 38 -4.60 -8.13 -1.04
CA LYS A 38 -4.85 -8.77 -2.32
C LYS A 38 -5.80 -7.89 -3.16
N PRO A 39 -5.49 -7.62 -4.44
CA PRO A 39 -6.40 -6.87 -5.29
C PRO A 39 -7.70 -7.64 -5.57
N ILE A 40 -8.79 -6.91 -5.73
CA ILE A 40 -10.11 -7.43 -6.13
C ILE A 40 -10.05 -7.98 -7.56
N LYS A 41 -9.37 -7.24 -8.45
CA LYS A 41 -9.20 -7.59 -9.86
C LYS A 41 -7.85 -7.08 -10.36
N THR A 42 -7.22 -7.83 -11.27
CA THR A 42 -5.95 -7.47 -11.91
C THR A 42 -6.05 -7.68 -13.41
N TRP A 43 -5.58 -6.70 -14.20
CA TRP A 43 -5.48 -6.79 -15.66
C TRP A 43 -4.33 -5.94 -16.17
N VAL A 44 -3.99 -6.10 -17.44
CA VAL A 44 -2.96 -5.31 -18.14
C VAL A 44 -3.66 -4.40 -19.15
N GLY A 45 -3.21 -3.16 -19.22
CA GLY A 45 -3.70 -2.16 -20.16
C GLY A 45 -2.64 -1.10 -20.46
N ASN A 46 -2.98 -0.13 -21.27
CA ASN A 46 -2.09 0.99 -21.58
C ASN A 46 -2.52 2.23 -20.78
N ALA A 47 -1.55 2.86 -20.15
CA ALA A 47 -1.71 4.14 -19.47
C ALA A 47 -1.16 5.27 -20.33
N SER A 48 -1.87 6.38 -20.37
CA SER A 48 -1.34 7.68 -20.74
C SER A 48 -1.49 8.65 -19.55
N TRP A 49 -1.14 9.91 -19.78
CA TRP A 49 -1.23 10.91 -18.73
C TRP A 49 -1.68 12.26 -19.28
N TYR A 50 -2.30 13.07 -18.43
CA TYR A 50 -2.70 14.42 -18.77
C TYR A 50 -2.01 15.42 -17.83
N GLY A 51 -1.55 16.50 -18.42
CA GLY A 51 -0.60 17.40 -17.81
C GLY A 51 -1.23 18.65 -17.17
N PRO A 52 -0.37 19.59 -16.75
CA PRO A 52 -0.77 20.80 -16.03
C PRO A 52 -1.76 21.71 -16.79
N GLY A 53 -1.83 21.61 -18.11
CA GLY A 53 -2.80 22.37 -18.92
C GLY A 53 -4.27 22.07 -18.64
N PHE A 54 -4.56 21.01 -17.87
CA PHE A 54 -5.90 20.68 -17.42
C PHE A 54 -6.22 21.19 -16.00
N ASN A 55 -5.22 21.71 -15.28
CA ASN A 55 -5.44 22.24 -13.93
C ASN A 55 -6.57 23.27 -13.90
N GLY A 56 -7.40 23.18 -12.87
CA GLY A 56 -8.55 24.06 -12.67
C GLY A 56 -9.81 23.65 -13.43
N ARG A 57 -9.76 22.66 -14.33
CA ARG A 57 -10.95 22.11 -14.99
C ARG A 57 -11.68 21.15 -14.07
N LYS A 58 -13.01 21.08 -14.21
CA LYS A 58 -13.79 20.07 -13.49
C LYS A 58 -13.58 18.70 -14.12
N THR A 59 -13.37 17.71 -13.27
CA THR A 59 -13.41 16.30 -13.63
C THR A 59 -14.86 15.79 -13.71
N ALA A 60 -15.05 14.59 -14.24
CA ALA A 60 -16.39 14.04 -14.41
C ALA A 60 -17.14 13.79 -13.09
N ASN A 61 -16.43 13.61 -11.97
CA ASN A 61 -17.07 13.52 -10.65
C ASN A 61 -17.32 14.89 -9.97
N GLY A 62 -16.97 16.00 -10.63
CA GLY A 62 -17.19 17.36 -10.16
C GLY A 62 -16.04 17.98 -9.36
N GLU A 63 -14.97 17.24 -9.07
CA GLU A 63 -13.76 17.77 -8.45
C GLU A 63 -13.00 18.70 -9.42
N ILE A 64 -12.16 19.55 -8.87
CA ILE A 64 -11.21 20.33 -9.68
C ILE A 64 -9.97 19.49 -9.93
N PHE A 65 -9.57 19.38 -11.19
CA PHE A 65 -8.36 18.64 -11.56
C PHE A 65 -7.11 19.33 -11.02
N ASP A 66 -6.28 18.52 -10.37
CA ASP A 66 -4.95 18.88 -9.89
C ASP A 66 -3.93 17.87 -10.45
N SER A 67 -3.00 18.35 -11.29
CA SER A 67 -1.95 17.50 -11.87
C SER A 67 -0.98 16.90 -10.85
N GLU A 68 -0.92 17.45 -9.64
CA GLU A 68 -0.09 16.94 -8.54
C GLU A 68 -0.85 15.99 -7.59
N ALA A 69 -2.14 15.76 -7.82
CA ALA A 69 -2.92 14.78 -7.05
C ALA A 69 -2.66 13.34 -7.51
N LEU A 70 -2.91 12.37 -6.64
CA LEU A 70 -2.84 10.94 -6.97
C LEU A 70 -4.18 10.45 -7.51
N THR A 71 -4.53 10.90 -8.71
CA THR A 71 -5.82 10.63 -9.36
C THR A 71 -5.64 10.13 -10.78
N ALA A 72 -6.71 9.53 -11.31
CA ALA A 72 -6.74 9.04 -12.69
C ALA A 72 -8.17 9.06 -13.26
N ALA A 73 -8.26 9.04 -14.58
CA ALA A 73 -9.46 8.79 -15.35
C ALA A 73 -9.52 7.33 -15.79
N HIS A 74 -10.71 6.73 -15.68
CA HIS A 74 -10.98 5.39 -16.21
C HIS A 74 -12.40 5.36 -16.79
N PRO A 75 -12.64 4.65 -17.94
CA PRO A 75 -13.94 4.69 -18.61
C PRO A 75 -15.09 4.15 -17.76
N HIS A 76 -14.86 3.10 -16.97
CA HIS A 76 -15.93 2.29 -16.36
C HIS A 76 -15.85 2.14 -14.84
N LEU A 77 -14.66 2.26 -14.21
CA LEU A 77 -14.56 2.09 -12.77
C LEU A 77 -15.37 3.15 -12.02
N PRO A 78 -16.08 2.79 -10.95
CA PRO A 78 -16.79 3.76 -10.12
C PRO A 78 -15.86 4.87 -9.60
N PHE A 79 -16.36 6.09 -9.53
CA PHE A 79 -15.62 7.19 -8.89
C PHE A 79 -15.31 6.86 -7.44
N GLY A 80 -14.10 7.15 -7.01
CA GLY A 80 -13.59 6.81 -5.68
C GLY A 80 -12.92 5.44 -5.60
N SER A 81 -12.97 4.61 -6.65
CA SER A 81 -12.21 3.36 -6.70
C SER A 81 -10.72 3.62 -6.53
N LEU A 82 -10.03 2.78 -5.76
CA LEU A 82 -8.58 2.81 -5.60
C LEU A 82 -7.93 1.76 -6.49
N VAL A 83 -7.02 2.20 -7.34
CA VAL A 83 -6.30 1.36 -8.30
C VAL A 83 -4.80 1.50 -8.08
N ARG A 84 -4.10 0.39 -7.91
CA ARG A 84 -2.65 0.36 -7.96
C ARG A 84 -2.21 0.21 -9.41
N VAL A 85 -1.53 1.22 -9.91
CA VAL A 85 -0.98 1.27 -11.27
C VAL A 85 0.48 0.87 -11.19
N VAL A 86 0.87 -0.20 -11.88
CA VAL A 86 2.23 -0.76 -11.86
C VAL A 86 2.82 -0.66 -13.25
N ASN A 87 3.94 0.04 -13.40
CA ASN A 87 4.71 0.01 -14.63
C ASN A 87 5.33 -1.38 -14.82
N THR A 88 4.89 -2.13 -15.84
CA THR A 88 5.30 -3.52 -16.05
C THR A 88 6.79 -3.68 -16.36
N ARG A 89 7.43 -2.64 -16.89
CA ARG A 89 8.85 -2.65 -17.26
C ARG A 89 9.77 -2.43 -16.06
N THR A 90 9.36 -1.58 -15.09
CA THR A 90 10.21 -1.16 -13.95
C THR A 90 9.78 -1.71 -12.61
N GLY A 91 8.54 -2.20 -12.51
CA GLY A 91 7.93 -2.61 -11.24
C GLY A 91 7.51 -1.45 -10.32
N LYS A 92 7.80 -0.19 -10.70
CA LYS A 92 7.33 0.99 -9.94
C LYS A 92 5.82 1.03 -9.92
N PHE A 93 5.24 1.38 -8.80
CA PHE A 93 3.79 1.47 -8.65
C PHE A 93 3.36 2.72 -7.89
N GLU A 94 2.10 3.11 -8.10
CA GLU A 94 1.43 4.15 -7.34
C GLU A 94 -0.04 3.81 -7.17
N LEU A 95 -0.61 4.20 -6.03
CA LEU A 95 -2.04 4.06 -5.76
C LEU A 95 -2.75 5.34 -6.20
N VAL A 96 -3.78 5.21 -7.04
CA VAL A 96 -4.55 6.33 -7.56
C VAL A 96 -6.03 6.17 -7.26
N ARG A 97 -6.72 7.30 -7.10
CA ARG A 97 -8.18 7.33 -6.96
C ARG A 97 -8.80 7.74 -8.31
N ILE A 98 -9.82 7.01 -8.73
CA ILE A 98 -10.57 7.33 -9.93
C ILE A 98 -11.53 8.49 -9.63
N ASN A 99 -11.37 9.61 -10.33
CA ASN A 99 -12.22 10.79 -10.19
C ASN A 99 -12.67 11.39 -11.54
N ASP A 100 -12.26 10.78 -12.66
CA ASP A 100 -12.60 11.27 -13.98
C ASP A 100 -12.97 10.14 -14.93
N ARG A 101 -13.52 10.49 -16.12
CA ARG A 101 -13.90 9.60 -17.21
C ARG A 101 -12.95 9.74 -18.40
N GLY A 102 -12.71 8.65 -19.08
CA GLY A 102 -11.76 8.48 -20.14
C GLY A 102 -10.65 7.49 -19.75
N PRO A 103 -9.67 7.25 -20.61
CA PRO A 103 -9.56 7.74 -21.99
C PRO A 103 -10.65 7.16 -22.92
N TYR A 104 -11.00 7.92 -23.95
CA TYR A 104 -11.94 7.46 -24.99
C TYR A 104 -11.22 7.06 -26.29
N GLN A 105 -9.89 7.13 -26.29
CA GLN A 105 -9.08 6.68 -27.42
C GLN A 105 -8.87 5.16 -27.31
N GLU A 106 -9.06 4.50 -28.44
CA GLU A 106 -8.84 3.06 -28.55
C GLU A 106 -7.41 2.68 -28.13
N GLY A 107 -7.29 1.56 -27.44
CA GLY A 107 -6.00 1.03 -26.97
C GLY A 107 -5.47 1.68 -25.70
N ARG A 108 -6.18 2.66 -25.10
CA ARG A 108 -5.85 3.22 -23.77
C ARG A 108 -6.89 2.82 -22.74
N GLU A 109 -6.42 2.52 -21.55
CA GLU A 109 -7.24 2.00 -20.43
C GLU A 109 -7.39 3.01 -19.29
N ILE A 110 -6.33 3.78 -19.01
CA ILE A 110 -6.28 4.70 -17.90
C ILE A 110 -5.45 5.93 -18.26
N ASP A 111 -5.91 7.11 -17.85
CA ASP A 111 -5.13 8.35 -17.91
C ASP A 111 -4.79 8.79 -16.48
N VAL A 112 -3.50 8.80 -16.17
CA VAL A 112 -3.02 9.18 -14.83
C VAL A 112 -2.62 10.66 -14.78
N SER A 113 -2.64 11.27 -13.60
CA SER A 113 -2.13 12.62 -13.39
C SER A 113 -0.63 12.72 -13.71
N TYR A 114 -0.14 13.94 -13.93
CA TYR A 114 1.28 14.20 -14.22
C TYR A 114 2.19 13.69 -13.09
N ARG A 115 1.83 13.92 -11.84
CA ARG A 115 2.57 13.42 -10.68
C ARG A 115 2.73 11.90 -10.71
N VAL A 116 1.65 11.18 -10.99
CA VAL A 116 1.67 9.72 -11.08
C VAL A 116 2.56 9.26 -12.23
N ALA A 117 2.40 9.88 -13.41
CA ALA A 117 3.23 9.55 -14.58
C ALA A 117 4.73 9.76 -14.31
N ARG A 118 5.08 10.84 -13.62
CA ARG A 118 6.46 11.14 -13.20
C ARG A 118 7.00 10.06 -12.25
N LYS A 119 6.23 9.70 -11.22
CA LYS A 119 6.62 8.66 -10.26
C LYS A 119 6.80 7.30 -10.90
N LEU A 120 5.96 6.95 -11.84
CA LEU A 120 6.00 5.68 -12.56
C LEU A 120 7.02 5.66 -13.72
N GLY A 121 7.60 6.81 -14.07
CA GLY A 121 8.53 6.92 -15.19
C GLY A 121 7.86 6.82 -16.56
N LEU A 122 6.61 7.31 -16.69
CA LEU A 122 5.82 7.23 -17.93
C LEU A 122 5.93 8.48 -18.80
N ILE A 123 6.54 9.57 -18.32
CA ILE A 123 6.51 10.88 -18.99
C ILE A 123 7.07 10.80 -20.41
N HIS A 124 8.24 10.19 -20.61
CA HIS A 124 8.90 10.16 -21.91
C HIS A 124 8.27 9.20 -22.91
N ALA A 125 7.58 8.17 -22.43
CA ALA A 125 6.96 7.18 -23.29
C ALA A 125 5.59 7.63 -23.83
N GLY A 126 4.94 8.59 -23.17
CA GLY A 126 3.59 9.06 -23.48
C GLY A 126 2.52 8.01 -23.17
N VAL A 127 2.55 6.88 -23.87
CA VAL A 127 1.71 5.70 -23.63
C VAL A 127 2.59 4.53 -23.22
N SER A 128 2.22 3.84 -22.16
CA SER A 128 3.00 2.71 -21.63
C SER A 128 2.11 1.61 -21.09
N GLN A 129 2.57 0.38 -21.26
CA GLN A 129 1.89 -0.77 -20.67
C GLN A 129 2.02 -0.77 -19.15
N VAL A 130 0.90 -0.96 -18.48
CA VAL A 130 0.80 -1.03 -17.03
C VAL A 130 -0.03 -2.25 -16.61
N ARG A 131 0.21 -2.74 -15.41
CA ARG A 131 -0.71 -3.63 -14.72
C ARG A 131 -1.57 -2.79 -13.79
N LEU A 132 -2.87 -2.97 -13.90
CA LEU A 132 -3.88 -2.31 -13.10
C LEU A 132 -4.42 -3.30 -12.07
N GLU A 133 -4.44 -2.89 -10.81
CA GLU A 133 -4.89 -3.71 -9.70
C GLU A 133 -5.95 -2.92 -8.94
N LEU A 134 -7.21 -3.32 -9.07
CA LEU A 134 -8.30 -2.73 -8.30
C LEU A 134 -8.17 -3.16 -6.85
N MET A 135 -7.89 -2.22 -5.98
CA MET A 135 -7.65 -2.47 -4.56
C MET A 135 -8.90 -2.29 -3.72
N GLU A 136 -9.71 -1.29 -4.06
CA GLU A 136 -10.91 -0.93 -3.30
C GLU A 136 -11.97 -0.32 -4.21
N LEU A 137 -13.23 -0.65 -3.95
CA LEU A 137 -14.40 0.01 -4.53
C LEU A 137 -14.95 1.04 -3.54
N PRO A 138 -15.56 2.15 -4.01
CA PRO A 138 -16.16 3.12 -3.12
C PRO A 138 -17.27 2.46 -2.30
N GLN A 139 -17.33 2.79 -1.01
CA GLN A 139 -18.42 2.31 -0.16
C GLN A 139 -19.74 2.95 -0.64
N LYS A 140 -20.77 2.15 -0.79
CA LYS A 140 -22.13 2.65 -1.04
C LYS A 140 -22.57 3.41 0.21
N ARG A 141 -22.78 4.70 0.08
CA ARG A 141 -23.49 5.49 1.09
C ARG A 141 -24.98 5.26 0.96
#